data_91fb61f4cb09324339f2df1e8e05c14e
#
_entry.id   91fb61f4cb09324339f2df1e8e05c14e
#
_cell.length_a   1.000
_cell.length_b   1.000
_cell.length_c   1.000
_cell.angle_alpha   90.00
_cell.angle_beta   90.00
_cell.angle_gamma   90.00
#
_symmetry.space_group_name_H-M   'P 1'
#
loop_
_entity.id
_entity.type
_entity.pdbx_description
1 polymer ?
#
loop_
_entity_poly.entity_id
_entity_poly.type
_entity_poly.pdbx_seq_one_letter_code
_entity_poly.pdbx_strand_id
1 'polypeptide(L)'
;TATLRENVIALARNIGYTPRSRKAATSAISFIVDTTNITPKPASITLRKGTVAASNGVFGGTSGTFCILDDITVPVVDNIATFNEISIYEGTVIEKNFTYSDRNPQQKFVLPNSGIDTDLIRVGVKNSQSSTATVKYALQDNLFYLGSDSKVYFLQEVADERYEIFFGDGVFGQKLEDSNYITVNYLTSHGDSGNGFSQFA
;
A
#
# COMPACT_ATOMS: atom_id res chain seq x y z
N THR A 1 -22.84 24.52 11.39
CA THR A 1 -21.39 24.77 11.50
C THR A 1 -20.67 23.45 11.26
N ALA A 2 -19.88 23.37 10.18
CA ALA A 2 -19.11 22.17 9.85
C ALA A 2 -17.87 22.14 10.76
N THR A 3 -18.01 21.49 11.90
CA THR A 3 -16.91 21.31 12.89
C THR A 3 -16.30 19.92 12.84
N LEU A 4 -17.00 18.96 12.24
CA LEU A 4 -16.48 17.62 12.05
C LEU A 4 -15.75 17.53 10.70
N ARG A 5 -14.62 16.80 10.68
CA ARG A 5 -13.82 16.56 9.47
C ARG A 5 -14.69 16.09 8.29
N GLU A 6 -15.61 15.17 8.52
CA GLU A 6 -16.52 14.62 7.51
C GLU A 6 -17.36 15.70 6.83
N ASN A 7 -17.92 16.64 7.60
CA ASN A 7 -18.70 17.73 7.06
C ASN A 7 -17.84 18.72 6.26
N VAL A 8 -16.60 18.99 6.72
CA VAL A 8 -15.65 19.83 6.00
C VAL A 8 -15.24 19.17 4.68
N ILE A 9 -14.98 17.88 4.69
CA ILE A 9 -14.64 17.10 3.48
C ILE A 9 -15.81 17.12 2.49
N ALA A 10 -17.05 16.91 2.95
CA ALA A 10 -18.23 16.95 2.09
C ALA A 10 -18.42 18.31 1.43
N LEU A 11 -18.23 19.39 2.17
CA LEU A 11 -18.27 20.75 1.64
C LEU A 11 -17.12 21.04 0.67
N ALA A 12 -15.90 20.60 1.00
CA ALA A 12 -14.72 20.79 0.17
C ALA A 12 -14.86 20.08 -1.18
N ARG A 13 -15.44 18.86 -1.21
CA ARG A 13 -15.73 18.13 -2.46
C ARG A 13 -16.69 18.91 -3.36
N ASN A 14 -17.71 19.57 -2.79
CA ASN A 14 -18.67 20.37 -3.56
C ASN A 14 -18.02 21.56 -4.29
N ILE A 15 -16.87 22.04 -3.81
CA ILE A 15 -16.09 23.12 -4.44
C ILE A 15 -14.87 22.60 -5.22
N GLY A 16 -14.80 21.25 -5.47
CA GLY A 16 -13.74 20.62 -6.26
C GLY A 16 -12.43 20.35 -5.51
N TYR A 17 -12.40 20.51 -4.19
CA TYR A 17 -11.22 20.17 -3.40
C TYR A 17 -11.21 18.68 -3.06
N THR A 18 -10.12 17.98 -3.39
CA THR A 18 -9.89 16.58 -2.99
C THR A 18 -9.00 16.58 -1.75
N PRO A 19 -9.52 16.17 -0.59
CA PRO A 19 -8.70 16.03 0.61
C PRO A 19 -7.57 15.04 0.37
N ARG A 20 -6.37 15.38 0.81
CA ARG A 20 -5.22 14.49 0.74
C ARG A 20 -5.20 13.54 1.93
N SER A 21 -4.82 12.29 1.68
CA SER A 21 -4.53 11.33 2.73
C SER A 21 -3.29 11.73 3.54
N ARG A 22 -3.09 11.07 4.66
CA ARG A 22 -1.82 11.16 5.40
C ARG A 22 -0.67 10.70 4.48
N LYS A 23 0.50 11.35 4.58
CA LYS A 23 1.68 10.98 3.82
C LYS A 23 2.73 10.40 4.76
N ALA A 24 3.29 9.26 4.36
CA ALA A 24 4.39 8.63 5.06
C ALA A 24 5.69 9.39 4.81
N ALA A 25 6.52 9.54 5.84
CA ALA A 25 7.89 9.98 5.66
C ALA A 25 8.66 8.95 4.82
N THR A 26 9.47 9.42 3.89
CA THR A 26 10.20 8.58 2.95
C THR A 26 11.70 8.79 3.10
N SER A 27 12.45 7.70 3.06
CA SER A 27 13.91 7.71 3.00
C SER A 27 14.40 6.68 1.99
N ALA A 28 15.70 6.68 1.70
CA ALA A 28 16.33 5.66 0.87
C ALA A 28 17.49 5.03 1.64
N ILE A 29 17.62 3.70 1.52
CA ILE A 29 18.73 2.94 2.10
C ILE A 29 19.47 2.18 1.00
N SER A 30 20.78 2.03 1.20
CA SER A 30 21.63 1.17 0.36
C SER A 30 22.45 0.25 1.28
N PHE A 31 22.52 -1.03 0.92
CA PHE A 31 23.30 -2.02 1.64
C PHE A 31 23.68 -3.18 0.74
N ILE A 32 24.63 -3.98 1.21
CA ILE A 32 25.06 -5.21 0.53
C ILE A 32 24.82 -6.42 1.43
N VAL A 33 24.57 -7.57 0.80
CA VAL A 33 24.52 -8.88 1.46
C VAL A 33 25.66 -9.74 0.91
N ASP A 34 26.60 -10.08 1.78
CA ASP A 34 27.70 -11.00 1.45
C ASP A 34 27.22 -12.46 1.58
N THR A 35 27.29 -13.20 0.49
CA THR A 35 26.87 -14.61 0.41
C THR A 35 28.07 -15.58 0.38
N THR A 36 29.28 -15.11 0.68
CA THR A 36 30.51 -15.92 0.58
C THR A 36 30.41 -17.22 1.38
N ASN A 37 29.80 -17.18 2.56
CA ASN A 37 29.68 -18.32 3.46
C ASN A 37 28.33 -19.08 3.35
N ILE A 38 27.51 -18.77 2.33
CA ILE A 38 26.22 -19.45 2.12
C ILE A 38 26.39 -20.64 1.17
N THR A 39 25.87 -21.80 1.57
CA THR A 39 25.89 -23.02 0.75
C THR A 39 24.51 -23.68 0.76
N PRO A 40 23.89 -23.99 -0.39
CA PRO A 40 24.35 -23.66 -1.75
C PRO A 40 24.33 -22.15 -2.02
N LYS A 41 25.16 -21.70 -2.94
CA LYS A 41 25.22 -20.27 -3.32
C LYS A 41 23.92 -19.85 -4.00
N PRO A 42 23.25 -18.80 -3.50
CA PRO A 42 22.02 -18.31 -4.13
C PRO A 42 22.35 -17.53 -5.42
N ALA A 43 21.50 -17.66 -6.43
CA ALA A 43 21.58 -16.85 -7.64
C ALA A 43 21.04 -15.42 -7.44
N SER A 44 20.15 -15.25 -6.46
CA SER A 44 19.54 -13.96 -6.12
C SER A 44 19.17 -13.91 -4.64
N ILE A 45 19.03 -12.69 -4.11
CA ILE A 45 18.51 -12.42 -2.77
C ILE A 45 17.25 -11.59 -2.90
N THR A 46 16.21 -11.93 -2.14
CA THR A 46 14.95 -11.19 -2.09
C THR A 46 14.78 -10.52 -0.74
N LEU A 47 14.69 -9.19 -0.74
CA LEU A 47 14.21 -8.40 0.38
C LEU A 47 12.68 -8.43 0.36
N ARG A 48 12.07 -9.03 1.36
CA ARG A 48 10.61 -9.19 1.40
C ARG A 48 9.93 -7.94 1.89
N LYS A 49 8.71 -7.68 1.36
CA LYS A 49 7.83 -6.60 1.84
C LYS A 49 7.63 -6.68 3.36
N GLY A 50 7.53 -5.53 3.99
CA GLY A 50 7.37 -5.39 5.44
C GLY A 50 8.43 -4.50 6.06
N THR A 51 8.63 -4.61 7.37
CA THR A 51 9.64 -3.84 8.10
C THR A 51 11.05 -4.23 7.67
N VAL A 52 11.83 -3.25 7.26
CA VAL A 52 13.21 -3.44 6.77
C VAL A 52 14.23 -2.61 7.54
N ALA A 53 13.80 -1.58 8.25
CA ALA A 53 14.66 -0.75 9.06
C ALA A 53 13.92 -0.20 10.28
N ALA A 54 14.66 0.06 11.36
CA ALA A 54 14.17 0.79 12.50
C ALA A 54 15.08 1.99 12.75
N SER A 55 14.51 3.09 13.20
CA SER A 55 15.27 4.26 13.59
C SER A 55 15.06 4.53 15.08
N ASN A 56 16.16 4.70 15.79
CA ASN A 56 16.11 5.21 17.17
C ASN A 56 15.97 6.73 17.09
N GLY A 57 14.84 7.25 17.58
CA GLY A 57 14.52 8.66 17.46
C GLY A 57 15.55 9.56 18.11
N VAL A 58 16.11 10.49 17.34
CA VAL A 58 16.98 11.55 17.83
C VAL A 58 16.16 12.71 18.41
N PHE A 59 14.89 12.83 18.02
CA PHE A 59 13.95 13.85 18.48
C PHE A 59 12.78 13.21 19.23
N GLY A 60 12.68 13.45 20.53
CA GLY A 60 11.51 13.09 21.33
C GLY A 60 11.43 11.64 21.83
N GLY A 61 12.44 10.79 21.62
CA GLY A 61 12.49 9.43 22.18
C GLY A 61 11.56 8.41 21.52
N THR A 62 10.94 8.71 20.38
CA THR A 62 10.13 7.77 19.60
C THR A 62 10.98 7.05 18.59
N SER A 63 10.88 5.72 18.56
CA SER A 63 11.45 4.89 17.49
C SER A 63 10.53 4.92 16.25
N GLY A 64 11.11 5.05 15.06
CA GLY A 64 10.41 4.92 13.79
C GLY A 64 10.62 3.53 13.20
N THR A 65 9.58 2.96 12.61
CA THR A 65 9.65 1.73 11.83
C THR A 65 9.50 2.07 10.35
N PHE A 66 10.38 1.51 9.52
CA PHE A 66 10.38 1.75 8.08
C PHE A 66 10.17 0.45 7.32
N CYS A 67 9.35 0.52 6.27
CA CYS A 67 8.89 -0.64 5.52
C CYS A 67 9.09 -0.45 4.02
N ILE A 68 9.12 -1.56 3.29
CA ILE A 68 8.89 -1.63 1.84
C ILE A 68 7.55 -2.32 1.56
N LEU A 69 6.93 -1.98 0.44
CA LEU A 69 5.59 -2.45 0.08
C LEU A 69 5.59 -3.62 -0.89
N ASP A 70 6.66 -3.79 -1.64
CA ASP A 70 6.84 -4.84 -2.62
C ASP A 70 8.13 -5.60 -2.36
N ASP A 71 8.17 -6.90 -2.71
CA ASP A 71 9.39 -7.70 -2.67
C ASP A 71 10.39 -7.18 -3.70
N ILE A 72 11.66 -7.03 -3.30
CA ILE A 72 12.75 -6.57 -4.16
C ILE A 72 13.77 -7.68 -4.29
N THR A 73 13.97 -8.18 -5.50
CA THR A 73 14.94 -9.24 -5.79
C THR A 73 16.10 -8.69 -6.59
N VAL A 74 17.32 -8.93 -6.13
CA VAL A 74 18.55 -8.56 -6.81
C VAL A 74 19.41 -9.79 -7.08
N PRO A 75 20.16 -9.84 -8.19
CA PRO A 75 21.07 -10.93 -8.48
C PRO A 75 22.28 -10.90 -7.52
N VAL A 76 22.88 -12.07 -7.32
CA VAL A 76 24.17 -12.19 -6.64
C VAL A 76 25.26 -12.19 -7.69
N VAL A 77 26.19 -11.24 -7.60
CA VAL A 77 27.37 -11.12 -8.46
C VAL A 77 28.60 -11.14 -7.56
N ASP A 78 29.58 -12.00 -7.87
CA ASP A 78 30.81 -12.15 -7.10
C ASP A 78 30.58 -12.39 -5.58
N ASN A 79 29.55 -13.19 -5.26
CA ASN A 79 29.05 -13.47 -3.90
C ASN A 79 28.43 -12.26 -3.17
N ILE A 80 28.13 -11.18 -3.85
CA ILE A 80 27.54 -9.97 -3.27
C ILE A 80 26.18 -9.71 -3.93
N ALA A 81 25.14 -9.49 -3.12
CA ALA A 81 23.88 -8.93 -3.53
C ALA A 81 23.82 -7.45 -3.12
N THR A 82 23.66 -6.54 -4.07
CA THR A 82 23.65 -5.09 -3.81
C THR A 82 22.22 -4.55 -3.91
N PHE A 83 21.74 -4.00 -2.80
CA PHE A 83 20.49 -3.23 -2.73
C PHE A 83 20.85 -1.76 -2.73
N ASN A 84 20.47 -1.04 -3.79
CA ASN A 84 20.85 0.34 -3.97
C ASN A 84 19.62 1.24 -4.03
N GLU A 85 19.64 2.35 -3.27
CA GLU A 85 18.60 3.38 -3.24
C GLU A 85 17.17 2.83 -3.04
N ILE A 86 17.01 1.84 -2.15
CA ILE A 86 15.73 1.26 -1.84
C ILE A 86 14.90 2.29 -1.07
N SER A 87 13.77 2.72 -1.66
CA SER A 87 12.83 3.61 -1.00
C SER A 87 12.14 2.88 0.16
N ILE A 88 12.22 3.46 1.35
CA ILE A 88 11.56 2.98 2.57
C ILE A 88 10.60 4.04 3.09
N TYR A 89 9.51 3.60 3.69
CA TYR A 89 8.39 4.43 4.13
C TYR A 89 8.16 4.24 5.63
N GLU A 90 8.02 5.35 6.36
CA GLU A 90 7.69 5.30 7.78
C GLU A 90 6.30 4.75 8.00
N GLY A 91 6.16 3.80 8.92
CA GLY A 91 4.89 3.23 9.31
C GLY A 91 4.88 1.71 9.35
N THR A 92 3.67 1.15 9.35
CA THR A 92 3.44 -0.30 9.42
C THR A 92 2.63 -0.76 8.19
N VAL A 93 3.15 -1.77 7.50
CA VAL A 93 2.43 -2.43 6.41
C VAL A 93 1.36 -3.36 6.99
N ILE A 94 0.15 -3.20 6.52
CA ILE A 94 -1.01 -4.02 6.89
C ILE A 94 -1.55 -4.69 5.64
N GLU A 95 -1.89 -5.97 5.77
CA GLU A 95 -2.60 -6.71 4.74
C GLU A 95 -4.04 -6.95 5.19
N LYS A 96 -4.99 -6.58 4.33
CA LYS A 96 -6.42 -6.84 4.52
C LYS A 96 -6.94 -7.62 3.33
N ASN A 97 -7.67 -8.69 3.62
CA ASN A 97 -8.24 -9.56 2.62
C ASN A 97 -9.77 -9.48 2.63
N PHE A 98 -10.36 -9.59 1.43
CA PHE A 98 -11.80 -9.67 1.23
C PHE A 98 -12.10 -10.76 0.20
N THR A 99 -13.30 -11.34 0.30
CA THR A 99 -13.85 -12.22 -0.75
C THR A 99 -15.09 -11.54 -1.32
N TYR A 100 -15.12 -11.35 -2.62
CA TYR A 100 -16.30 -10.79 -3.29
C TYR A 100 -17.41 -11.86 -3.40
N SER A 101 -18.65 -11.44 -3.21
CA SER A 101 -19.82 -12.28 -3.46
C SER A 101 -20.88 -11.50 -4.23
N ASP A 102 -21.31 -12.04 -5.34
CA ASP A 102 -22.40 -11.51 -6.17
C ASP A 102 -23.76 -11.57 -5.47
N ARG A 103 -23.90 -12.41 -4.43
CA ARG A 103 -25.09 -12.51 -3.58
C ARG A 103 -25.25 -11.32 -2.63
N ASN A 104 -24.20 -10.52 -2.47
CA ASN A 104 -24.23 -9.31 -1.64
C ASN A 104 -23.88 -8.07 -2.50
N PRO A 105 -24.83 -7.52 -3.25
CA PRO A 105 -24.58 -6.38 -4.15
C PRO A 105 -24.22 -5.08 -3.43
N GLN A 106 -24.42 -5.03 -2.11
CA GLN A 106 -24.06 -3.88 -1.27
C GLN A 106 -22.78 -4.13 -0.45
N GLN A 107 -21.96 -5.11 -0.83
CA GLN A 107 -20.72 -5.42 -0.14
C GLN A 107 -19.76 -4.24 -0.20
N LYS A 108 -19.21 -3.88 0.97
CA LYS A 108 -18.26 -2.78 1.12
C LYS A 108 -16.88 -3.30 1.47
N PHE A 109 -15.86 -2.75 0.81
CA PHE A 109 -14.45 -3.08 1.06
C PHE A 109 -13.78 -1.96 1.82
N VAL A 110 -14.14 -1.81 3.11
CA VAL A 110 -13.61 -0.74 3.96
C VAL A 110 -12.33 -1.21 4.64
N LEU A 111 -11.27 -0.40 4.51
CA LEU A 111 -10.03 -0.58 5.25
C LEU A 111 -10.25 -0.14 6.70
N PRO A 112 -9.93 -0.98 7.69
CA PRO A 112 -10.33 -0.75 9.08
C PRO A 112 -9.53 0.36 9.79
N ASN A 113 -8.37 0.75 9.26
CA ASN A 113 -7.45 1.66 9.90
C ASN A 113 -7.63 3.09 9.38
N SER A 114 -7.34 4.06 10.24
CA SER A 114 -7.07 5.45 9.86
C SER A 114 -5.58 5.67 9.60
N GLY A 115 -5.19 6.87 9.16
CA GLY A 115 -3.79 7.21 8.95
C GLY A 115 -3.13 6.52 7.75
N ILE A 116 -3.93 6.08 6.78
CA ILE A 116 -3.46 5.41 5.57
C ILE A 116 -2.87 6.43 4.60
N ASP A 117 -1.69 6.12 4.03
CA ASP A 117 -1.19 6.80 2.84
C ASP A 117 -1.78 6.13 1.59
N THR A 118 -2.69 6.83 0.93
CA THR A 118 -3.44 6.26 -0.21
C THR A 118 -2.59 6.00 -1.45
N ASP A 119 -1.46 6.69 -1.63
CA ASP A 119 -0.55 6.45 -2.76
C ASP A 119 0.22 5.13 -2.60
N LEU A 120 0.28 4.63 -1.36
CA LEU A 120 0.99 3.42 -0.99
C LEU A 120 0.08 2.18 -0.88
N ILE A 121 -1.19 2.30 -1.29
CA ILE A 121 -2.10 1.14 -1.36
C ILE A 121 -1.74 0.28 -2.57
N ARG A 122 -1.70 -1.03 -2.36
CA ARG A 122 -1.49 -2.05 -3.40
C ARG A 122 -2.64 -3.04 -3.37
N VAL A 123 -3.36 -3.16 -4.48
CA VAL A 123 -4.52 -4.06 -4.61
C VAL A 123 -4.18 -5.18 -5.59
N GLY A 124 -4.35 -6.40 -5.13
CA GLY A 124 -4.25 -7.60 -5.93
C GLY A 124 -5.55 -8.40 -5.89
N VAL A 125 -5.97 -8.92 -7.03
CA VAL A 125 -7.16 -9.75 -7.15
C VAL A 125 -6.78 -11.12 -7.70
N LYS A 126 -7.28 -12.16 -7.08
CA LYS A 126 -7.18 -13.56 -7.51
C LYS A 126 -8.56 -14.09 -7.86
N ASN A 127 -8.63 -15.07 -8.74
CA ASN A 127 -9.91 -15.72 -9.08
C ASN A 127 -10.56 -16.41 -7.86
N SER A 128 -9.73 -16.90 -6.93
CA SER A 128 -10.19 -17.49 -5.65
C SER A 128 -9.09 -17.42 -4.61
N GLN A 129 -9.41 -17.69 -3.36
CA GLN A 129 -8.42 -17.72 -2.27
C GLN A 129 -7.28 -18.73 -2.52
N SER A 130 -7.56 -19.86 -3.16
CA SER A 130 -6.58 -20.91 -3.48
C SER A 130 -5.77 -20.62 -4.74
N SER A 131 -6.15 -19.63 -5.55
CA SER A 131 -5.42 -19.27 -6.76
C SER A 131 -4.03 -18.70 -6.44
N THR A 132 -3.01 -19.12 -7.19
CA THR A 132 -1.64 -18.59 -7.06
C THR A 132 -1.42 -17.33 -7.88
N ALA A 133 -2.14 -17.17 -8.99
CA ALA A 133 -2.03 -16.01 -9.87
C ALA A 133 -2.74 -14.81 -9.26
N THR A 134 -2.02 -13.69 -9.13
CA THR A 134 -2.54 -12.42 -8.64
C THR A 134 -2.46 -11.38 -9.75
N VAL A 135 -3.58 -10.72 -10.04
CA VAL A 135 -3.65 -9.58 -10.95
C VAL A 135 -3.58 -8.30 -10.15
N LYS A 136 -2.60 -7.43 -10.45
CA LYS A 136 -2.48 -6.12 -9.81
C LYS A 136 -3.49 -5.16 -10.42
N TYR A 137 -4.17 -4.39 -9.57
CA TYR A 137 -5.09 -3.33 -9.95
C TYR A 137 -4.46 -1.98 -9.64
N ALA A 138 -4.67 -0.99 -10.51
CA ALA A 138 -4.13 0.35 -10.36
C ALA A 138 -5.17 1.31 -9.76
N LEU A 139 -4.72 2.23 -8.90
CA LEU A 139 -5.57 3.31 -8.40
C LEU A 139 -5.92 4.26 -9.54
N GLN A 140 -7.20 4.63 -9.63
CA GLN A 140 -7.71 5.66 -10.54
C GLN A 140 -8.53 6.68 -9.78
N ASP A 141 -8.39 7.94 -10.17
CA ASP A 141 -9.10 9.09 -9.62
C ASP A 141 -10.17 9.65 -10.57
N ASN A 142 -10.18 9.19 -11.82
CA ASN A 142 -11.12 9.60 -12.85
C ASN A 142 -11.55 8.43 -13.74
N LEU A 143 -12.61 8.62 -14.53
CA LEU A 143 -13.19 7.60 -15.41
C LEU A 143 -12.72 7.72 -16.87
N PHE A 144 -11.83 8.67 -17.18
CA PHE A 144 -11.41 8.89 -18.56
C PHE A 144 -10.51 7.74 -19.05
N TYR A 145 -10.73 7.33 -20.29
CA TYR A 145 -9.96 6.28 -20.98
C TYR A 145 -10.02 4.89 -20.34
N LEU A 146 -11.03 4.62 -19.48
CA LEU A 146 -11.24 3.30 -18.91
C LEU A 146 -12.17 2.48 -19.83
N GLY A 147 -11.74 1.26 -20.16
CA GLY A 147 -12.56 0.24 -20.78
C GLY A 147 -13.07 -0.78 -19.76
N SER A 148 -13.95 -1.68 -20.23
CA SER A 148 -14.53 -2.76 -19.40
C SER A 148 -13.49 -3.70 -18.78
N ASP A 149 -12.31 -3.81 -19.38
CA ASP A 149 -11.24 -4.75 -18.97
C ASP A 149 -10.14 -4.08 -18.13
N SER A 150 -10.24 -2.76 -17.90
CA SER A 150 -9.23 -2.02 -17.14
C SER A 150 -9.15 -2.52 -15.72
N LYS A 151 -7.95 -2.95 -15.29
CA LYS A 151 -7.66 -3.45 -13.94
C LYS A 151 -7.44 -2.28 -13.00
N VAL A 152 -8.53 -1.67 -12.56
CA VAL A 152 -8.51 -0.44 -11.75
C VAL A 152 -9.38 -0.57 -10.52
N TYR A 153 -9.03 0.22 -9.50
CA TYR A 153 -9.85 0.45 -8.32
C TYR A 153 -9.91 1.95 -8.02
N PHE A 154 -10.92 2.33 -7.29
CA PHE A 154 -11.18 3.70 -6.83
C PHE A 154 -11.19 3.74 -5.31
N LEU A 155 -10.90 4.90 -4.73
CA LEU A 155 -10.91 5.12 -3.30
C LEU A 155 -11.90 6.23 -2.94
N GLN A 156 -12.61 6.01 -1.84
CA GLN A 156 -13.43 7.01 -1.20
C GLN A 156 -13.12 7.05 0.29
N GLU A 157 -12.87 8.24 0.83
CA GLU A 157 -12.78 8.42 2.27
C GLU A 157 -14.18 8.26 2.87
N VAL A 158 -14.27 7.46 3.92
CA VAL A 158 -15.47 7.24 4.74
C VAL A 158 -15.23 7.79 6.16
N ALA A 159 -16.14 7.54 7.09
CA ALA A 159 -16.01 7.99 8.48
C ALA A 159 -14.67 7.58 9.12
N ASP A 160 -14.18 8.37 10.06
CA ASP A 160 -12.97 8.15 10.87
C ASP A 160 -11.67 8.04 10.06
N GLU A 161 -11.51 8.83 8.99
CA GLU A 161 -10.33 8.83 8.10
C GLU A 161 -10.01 7.44 7.50
N ARG A 162 -11.02 6.59 7.36
CA ARG A 162 -10.90 5.29 6.71
C ARG A 162 -11.21 5.39 5.22
N TYR A 163 -10.85 4.39 4.47
CA TYR A 163 -11.06 4.34 3.02
C TYR A 163 -11.84 3.11 2.60
N GLU A 164 -12.80 3.31 1.71
CA GLU A 164 -13.52 2.26 1.01
C GLU A 164 -12.96 2.11 -0.40
N ILE A 165 -12.75 0.87 -0.81
CA ILE A 165 -12.26 0.52 -2.14
C ILE A 165 -13.45 0.14 -3.01
N PHE A 166 -13.48 0.65 -4.23
CA PHE A 166 -14.47 0.30 -5.25
C PHE A 166 -13.77 -0.29 -6.47
N PHE A 167 -14.44 -1.19 -7.14
CA PHE A 167 -13.99 -1.77 -8.40
C PHE A 167 -14.88 -1.33 -9.56
N GLY A 168 -14.44 -1.61 -10.79
CA GLY A 168 -15.23 -1.33 -11.97
C GLY A 168 -16.57 -2.08 -12.01
N ASP A 169 -17.48 -1.56 -12.80
CA ASP A 169 -18.85 -2.12 -13.00
C ASP A 169 -18.97 -2.96 -14.28
N GLY A 170 -17.87 -3.10 -15.05
CA GLY A 170 -17.85 -3.75 -16.36
C GLY A 170 -18.05 -2.79 -17.52
N VAL A 171 -18.24 -1.49 -17.25
CA VAL A 171 -18.23 -0.40 -18.23
C VAL A 171 -17.00 0.46 -18.00
N PHE A 172 -16.81 0.93 -16.78
CA PHE A 172 -15.65 1.71 -16.32
C PHE A 172 -14.81 0.86 -15.40
N GLY A 173 -13.92 0.05 -15.98
CA GLY A 173 -13.08 -0.91 -15.28
C GLY A 173 -13.72 -2.29 -15.14
N GLN A 174 -12.86 -3.27 -14.89
CA GLN A 174 -13.28 -4.66 -14.76
C GLN A 174 -14.12 -4.87 -13.51
N LYS A 175 -15.31 -5.48 -13.72
CA LYS A 175 -16.17 -5.95 -12.63
C LYS A 175 -15.55 -7.18 -11.97
N LEU A 176 -15.70 -7.28 -10.65
CA LEU A 176 -15.34 -8.49 -9.91
C LEU A 176 -16.31 -9.64 -10.22
N GLU A 177 -15.79 -10.86 -10.18
CA GLU A 177 -16.55 -12.10 -10.31
C GLU A 177 -16.73 -12.75 -8.93
N ASP A 178 -17.79 -13.55 -8.78
CA ASP A 178 -18.05 -14.27 -7.52
C ASP A 178 -16.83 -15.08 -7.08
N SER A 179 -16.56 -15.09 -5.77
CA SER A 179 -15.39 -15.72 -5.15
C SER A 179 -14.03 -15.07 -5.45
N ASN A 180 -13.97 -13.95 -6.17
CA ASN A 180 -12.74 -13.21 -6.30
C ASN A 180 -12.17 -12.87 -4.92
N TYR A 181 -10.86 -13.17 -4.73
CA TYR A 181 -10.14 -12.92 -3.49
C TYR A 181 -9.27 -11.69 -3.65
N ILE A 182 -9.56 -10.67 -2.86
CA ILE A 182 -8.96 -9.34 -2.93
C ILE A 182 -7.97 -9.22 -1.79
N THR A 183 -6.71 -8.98 -2.09
CA THR A 183 -5.66 -8.67 -1.11
C THR A 183 -5.29 -7.21 -1.23
N VAL A 184 -5.39 -6.48 -0.14
CA VAL A 184 -5.02 -5.06 -0.06
C VAL A 184 -3.87 -4.91 0.91
N ASN A 185 -2.71 -4.48 0.41
CA ASN A 185 -1.58 -4.08 1.23
C ASN A 185 -1.54 -2.56 1.30
N TYR A 186 -1.45 -2.00 2.47
CA TYR A 186 -1.41 -0.55 2.69
C TYR A 186 -0.55 -0.22 3.89
N LEU A 187 -0.10 1.03 3.94
CA LEU A 187 0.73 1.55 5.02
C LEU A 187 -0.10 2.47 5.91
N THR A 188 -0.03 2.26 7.22
CA THR A 188 -0.46 3.24 8.22
C THR A 188 0.75 4.00 8.73
N SER A 189 0.72 5.32 8.67
CA SER A 189 1.81 6.21 9.01
C SER A 189 1.41 7.19 10.11
N HIS A 190 2.41 7.68 10.85
CA HIS A 190 2.24 8.78 11.80
C HIS A 190 2.22 10.16 11.09
N GLY A 191 2.41 10.19 9.75
CA GLY A 191 2.44 11.42 8.96
C GLY A 191 3.62 12.31 9.34
N ASP A 192 3.36 13.60 9.57
CA ASP A 192 4.41 14.58 9.87
C ASP A 192 5.27 14.22 11.10
N SER A 193 4.71 13.46 12.05
CA SER A 193 5.46 12.98 13.23
C SER A 193 6.51 11.91 12.88
N GLY A 194 6.43 11.32 11.70
CA GLY A 194 7.40 10.37 11.16
C GLY A 194 8.62 11.01 10.50
N ASN A 195 8.67 12.34 10.43
CA ASN A 195 9.80 13.05 9.83
C ASN A 195 10.97 13.23 10.83
N GLY A 196 12.19 13.36 10.30
CA GLY A 196 13.38 13.71 11.08
C GLY A 196 14.25 12.53 11.50
N PHE A 197 13.93 11.31 11.11
CA PHE A 197 14.80 10.15 11.31
C PHE A 197 15.96 10.18 10.32
N SER A 198 17.20 10.07 10.82
CA SER A 198 18.42 10.12 10.01
C SER A 198 19.37 8.93 10.22
N GLN A 199 19.09 8.06 11.19
CA GLN A 199 19.89 6.87 11.46
C GLN A 199 18.99 5.65 11.49
N PHE A 200 19.38 4.62 10.75
CA PHE A 200 18.64 3.37 10.60
C PHE A 200 19.51 2.19 11.05
N ALA A 201 18.89 1.21 11.70
CA ALA A 201 19.46 -0.07 12.12
C ALA A 201 18.59 -1.22 11.59
#